data_46507fead7823d6223134ad57bfbc8f1
#
_entry.id   46507fead7823d6223134ad57bfbc8f1
#
_cell.length_a   1.000
_cell.length_b   1.000
_cell.length_c   1.000
_cell.angle_alpha   90.00
_cell.angle_beta   90.00
_cell.angle_gamma   90.00
#
_symmetry.space_group_name_H-M   'P 1'
#
loop_
_entity.id
_entity.type
_entity.pdbx_description
1 polymer ?
#
loop_
_entity_poly.entity_id
_entity_poly.type
_entity_poly.pdbx_seq_one_letter_code
_entity_poly.pdbx_strand_id
1 'polypeptide(L)'
;MSTRRRIFFVTGRPGVGKTTLVKRVAEALFDKYRIDGFITQEVREGGTRVGFKLMSISKAIGREGPEDWLAHVSMFRDGPRIGKYRVNLSAIEDIAIRILERAVAEADLIVIDEIGPMELLHRKFLPTVEKVLNSDKVVLATVHIRYREDDRLRRLVERPDALLVELTVQNRNNMYQIVKHNVEQALKSLRRSMA
;
A
#
# COMPACT_ATOMS: atom_id res chain seq x y z
N MET A 1 -27.51 7.87 -6.73
CA MET A 1 -26.66 8.38 -5.62
C MET A 1 -25.19 8.25 -6.05
N SER A 2 -24.42 9.35 -6.05
CA SER A 2 -23.00 9.29 -6.42
C SER A 2 -22.25 8.48 -5.36
N THR A 3 -21.63 7.38 -5.76
CA THR A 3 -20.84 6.55 -4.86
C THR A 3 -19.64 7.36 -4.36
N ARG A 4 -19.57 7.59 -3.06
CA ARG A 4 -18.51 8.39 -2.44
C ARG A 4 -17.17 7.67 -2.55
N ARG A 5 -16.20 8.29 -3.21
CA ARG A 5 -14.85 7.76 -3.34
C ARG A 5 -14.14 7.74 -1.99
N ARG A 6 -13.63 6.59 -1.60
CA ARG A 6 -12.87 6.37 -0.35
C ARG A 6 -11.65 5.49 -0.55
N ILE A 7 -11.48 4.92 -1.74
CA ILE A 7 -10.32 4.10 -2.11
C ILE A 7 -9.53 4.87 -3.18
N PHE A 8 -8.24 5.06 -2.91
CA PHE A 8 -7.32 5.78 -3.78
C PHE A 8 -6.19 4.86 -4.19
N PHE A 9 -6.17 4.46 -5.45
CA PHE A 9 -5.09 3.67 -6.02
C PHE A 9 -4.09 4.58 -6.73
N VAL A 10 -2.81 4.29 -6.53
CA VAL A 10 -1.70 4.90 -7.26
C VAL A 10 -0.97 3.82 -8.02
N THR A 11 -0.84 3.98 -9.33
CA THR A 11 -0.04 3.11 -10.20
C THR A 11 1.05 3.91 -10.90
N GLY A 12 1.95 3.25 -11.58
CA GLY A 12 3.03 3.87 -12.35
C GLY A 12 4.28 3.00 -12.40
N ARG A 13 5.22 3.37 -13.24
CA ARG A 13 6.47 2.62 -13.45
C ARG A 13 7.26 2.43 -12.15
N PRO A 14 8.04 1.35 -12.03
CA PRO A 14 8.98 1.18 -10.93
C PRO A 14 9.90 2.41 -10.79
N GLY A 15 10.14 2.86 -9.54
CA GLY A 15 11.01 4.00 -9.26
C GLY A 15 10.40 5.39 -9.53
N VAL A 16 9.16 5.51 -10.00
CA VAL A 16 8.52 6.82 -10.29
C VAL A 16 8.19 7.63 -9.03
N GLY A 17 8.17 7.00 -7.86
CA GLY A 17 7.93 7.66 -6.58
C GLY A 17 6.58 7.33 -5.92
N LYS A 18 5.94 6.20 -6.26
CA LYS A 18 4.67 5.75 -5.64
C LYS A 18 4.78 5.65 -4.12
N THR A 19 5.74 4.87 -3.61
CA THR A 19 6.00 4.72 -2.17
C THR A 19 6.30 6.06 -1.50
N THR A 20 7.08 6.93 -2.14
CA THR A 20 7.37 8.27 -1.64
C THR A 20 6.10 9.12 -1.51
N LEU A 21 5.21 9.07 -2.50
CA LEU A 21 3.93 9.80 -2.47
C LEU A 21 3.07 9.30 -1.31
N VAL A 22 2.88 8.00 -1.20
CA VAL A 22 2.05 7.36 -0.16
C VAL A 22 2.60 7.67 1.22
N LYS A 23 3.90 7.51 1.44
CA LYS A 23 4.59 7.84 2.70
C LYS A 23 4.38 9.30 3.09
N ARG A 24 4.58 10.26 2.17
CA ARG A 24 4.39 11.69 2.43
C ARG A 24 2.92 12.05 2.75
N VAL A 25 1.95 11.40 2.12
CA VAL A 25 0.53 11.59 2.44
C VAL A 25 0.23 11.10 3.85
N ALA A 26 0.69 9.89 4.18
CA ALA A 26 0.52 9.33 5.53
C ALA A 26 1.17 10.22 6.59
N GLU A 27 2.42 10.64 6.40
CA GLU A 27 3.17 11.52 7.30
C GLU A 27 2.42 12.85 7.56
N ALA A 28 1.90 13.49 6.51
CA ALA A 28 1.18 14.75 6.62
C ALA A 28 -0.16 14.66 7.36
N LEU A 29 -0.73 13.45 7.47
CA LEU A 29 -2.04 13.20 8.09
C LEU A 29 -1.94 12.46 9.44
N PHE A 30 -0.76 11.96 9.82
CA PHE A 30 -0.56 11.03 10.93
C PHE A 30 -0.99 11.60 12.30
N ASP A 31 -0.76 12.88 12.55
CA ASP A 31 -1.13 13.50 13.82
C ASP A 31 -2.62 13.86 13.93
N LYS A 32 -3.36 13.77 12.80
CA LYS A 32 -4.79 14.11 12.73
C LYS A 32 -5.71 12.88 12.69
N TYR A 33 -5.21 11.76 12.18
CA TYR A 33 -5.99 10.56 11.92
C TYR A 33 -5.25 9.31 12.39
N ARG A 34 -5.98 8.28 12.77
CA ARG A 34 -5.40 6.96 13.04
C ARG A 34 -5.06 6.30 11.71
N ILE A 35 -3.76 6.20 11.43
CA ILE A 35 -3.24 5.62 10.18
C ILE A 35 -2.52 4.33 10.52
N ASP A 36 -2.89 3.24 9.85
CA ASP A 36 -2.20 1.97 9.92
C ASP A 36 -2.02 1.38 8.52
N GLY A 37 -1.16 0.39 8.38
CA GLY A 37 -0.84 -0.20 7.11
C GLY A 37 0.65 -0.49 6.97
N PHE A 38 1.06 -0.81 5.77
CA PHE A 38 2.46 -1.14 5.48
C PHE A 38 2.95 -0.50 4.18
N ILE A 39 4.27 -0.42 4.07
CA ILE A 39 4.97 -0.10 2.82
C ILE A 39 6.08 -1.11 2.54
N THR A 40 6.45 -1.20 1.27
CA THR A 40 7.59 -1.97 0.78
C THR A 40 8.70 -1.03 0.33
N GLN A 41 9.90 -1.20 0.88
CA GLN A 41 11.06 -0.38 0.56
C GLN A 41 12.13 -1.19 -0.16
N GLU A 42 12.56 -0.68 -1.32
CA GLU A 42 13.72 -1.23 -2.04
C GLU A 42 15.01 -1.00 -1.24
N VAL A 43 15.85 -2.05 -1.16
CA VAL A 43 17.16 -1.99 -0.50
C VAL A 43 18.26 -2.20 -1.53
N ARG A 44 19.27 -1.33 -1.49
CA ARG A 44 20.45 -1.37 -2.37
C ARG A 44 21.74 -1.47 -1.56
N GLU A 45 22.66 -2.28 -2.05
CA GLU A 45 24.04 -2.40 -1.56
C GLU A 45 24.99 -2.14 -2.73
N GLY A 46 25.93 -1.22 -2.56
CA GLY A 46 26.86 -0.84 -3.64
C GLY A 46 26.16 -0.41 -4.94
N GLY A 47 25.01 0.27 -4.84
CA GLY A 47 24.20 0.67 -6.00
C GLY A 47 23.32 -0.43 -6.61
N THR A 48 23.56 -1.69 -6.26
CA THR A 48 22.80 -2.85 -6.76
C THR A 48 21.63 -3.16 -5.85
N ARG A 49 20.44 -3.36 -6.43
CA ARG A 49 19.26 -3.77 -5.67
C ARG A 49 19.41 -5.22 -5.19
N VAL A 50 19.43 -5.41 -3.87
CA VAL A 50 19.58 -6.71 -3.21
C VAL A 50 18.27 -7.29 -2.71
N GLY A 51 17.25 -6.46 -2.47
CA GLY A 51 15.97 -6.93 -1.98
C GLY A 51 14.98 -5.83 -1.66
N PHE A 52 13.98 -6.23 -0.89
CA PHE A 52 12.91 -5.37 -0.42
C PHE A 52 12.62 -5.65 1.05
N LYS A 53 12.41 -4.61 1.83
CA LYS A 53 11.90 -4.69 3.20
C LYS A 53 10.42 -4.36 3.22
N LEU A 54 9.68 -5.07 4.02
CA LEU A 54 8.30 -4.81 4.38
C LEU A 54 8.28 -4.17 5.76
N MET A 55 7.61 -3.05 5.92
CA MET A 55 7.56 -2.34 7.20
C MET A 55 6.21 -1.69 7.44
N SER A 56 5.83 -1.53 8.72
CA SER A 56 4.66 -0.75 9.08
C SER A 56 4.79 0.69 8.61
N ILE A 57 3.67 1.36 8.34
CA ILE A 57 3.68 2.77 7.98
C ILE A 57 4.26 3.64 9.11
N SER A 58 4.04 3.29 10.38
CA SER A 58 4.66 3.95 11.52
C SER A 58 6.18 3.91 11.45
N LYS A 59 6.77 2.72 11.20
CA LYS A 59 8.21 2.55 11.02
C LYS A 59 8.74 3.37 9.86
N ALA A 60 8.02 3.37 8.75
CA ALA A 60 8.40 4.08 7.54
C ALA A 60 8.51 5.60 7.74
N ILE A 61 7.72 6.18 8.63
CA ILE A 61 7.73 7.62 8.96
C ILE A 61 8.59 7.96 10.20
N GLY A 62 9.48 7.03 10.62
CA GLY A 62 10.44 7.27 11.69
C GLY A 62 9.92 7.03 13.11
N ARG A 63 8.81 6.31 13.27
CA ARG A 63 8.26 5.87 14.56
C ARG A 63 8.58 4.39 14.81
N GLU A 64 8.26 3.87 15.97
CA GLU A 64 8.39 2.43 16.24
C GLU A 64 7.39 1.60 15.45
N GLY A 65 7.80 0.40 15.07
CA GLY A 65 6.95 -0.53 14.36
C GLY A 65 7.72 -1.71 13.76
N PRO A 66 7.02 -2.77 13.35
CA PRO A 66 7.63 -3.95 12.78
C PRO A 66 8.21 -3.67 11.39
N GLU A 67 9.34 -4.33 11.09
CA GLU A 67 9.92 -4.46 9.76
C GLU A 67 10.61 -5.82 9.60
N ASP A 68 10.62 -6.35 8.38
CA ASP A 68 11.37 -7.54 8.00
C ASP A 68 11.65 -7.54 6.49
N TRP A 69 12.51 -8.44 6.04
CA TRP A 69 12.76 -8.63 4.63
C TRP A 69 11.55 -9.30 3.94
N LEU A 70 10.97 -8.61 2.97
CA LEU A 70 9.96 -9.18 2.07
C LEU A 70 10.59 -10.15 1.07
N ALA A 71 11.72 -9.74 0.49
CA ALA A 71 12.41 -10.53 -0.51
C ALA A 71 13.90 -10.15 -0.60
N HIS A 72 14.75 -11.14 -0.88
CA HIS A 72 16.19 -10.93 -1.00
C HIS A 72 16.83 -11.85 -2.04
N VAL A 73 17.96 -11.43 -2.64
CA VAL A 73 18.66 -12.21 -3.68
C VAL A 73 19.34 -13.46 -3.14
N SER A 74 19.77 -13.48 -1.86
CA SER A 74 20.60 -14.55 -1.28
C SER A 74 20.27 -14.94 0.16
N MET A 75 19.50 -14.15 0.92
CA MET A 75 19.28 -14.36 2.35
C MET A 75 18.44 -15.59 2.66
N PHE A 76 17.44 -15.89 1.83
CA PHE A 76 16.52 -17.01 2.06
C PHE A 76 16.91 -18.24 1.25
N ARG A 77 16.87 -19.44 1.88
CA ARG A 77 17.08 -20.73 1.21
C ARG A 77 15.79 -21.26 0.59
N ASP A 78 14.65 -21.01 1.26
CA ASP A 78 13.32 -21.49 0.89
C ASP A 78 12.38 -20.34 0.53
N GLY A 79 11.22 -20.67 -0.04
CA GLY A 79 10.20 -19.73 -0.47
C GLY A 79 10.15 -19.53 -1.99
N PRO A 80 9.04 -18.99 -2.51
CA PRO A 80 8.84 -18.77 -3.94
C PRO A 80 9.79 -17.69 -4.48
N ARG A 81 9.98 -17.69 -5.82
CA ARG A 81 10.84 -16.71 -6.49
C ARG A 81 10.04 -15.78 -7.39
N ILE A 82 10.43 -14.51 -7.37
CA ILE A 82 10.08 -13.50 -8.38
C ILE A 82 11.40 -12.99 -8.99
N GLY A 83 11.67 -13.38 -10.22
CA GLY A 83 12.96 -13.10 -10.86
C GLY A 83 14.12 -13.66 -10.05
N LYS A 84 15.08 -12.80 -9.67
CA LYS A 84 16.23 -13.19 -8.85
C LYS A 84 15.96 -13.20 -7.34
N TYR A 85 14.81 -12.70 -6.89
CA TYR A 85 14.49 -12.58 -5.47
C TYR A 85 13.73 -13.80 -4.97
N ARG A 86 14.06 -14.22 -3.75
CA ARG A 86 13.30 -15.21 -3.01
C ARG A 86 12.44 -14.47 -1.98
N VAL A 87 11.14 -14.81 -1.94
CA VAL A 87 10.13 -14.09 -1.15
C VAL A 87 9.93 -14.77 0.21
N ASN A 88 9.92 -13.96 1.26
CA ASN A 88 9.64 -14.37 2.63
C ASN A 88 8.12 -14.29 2.90
N LEU A 89 7.43 -15.42 2.79
CA LEU A 89 5.98 -15.47 3.03
C LEU A 89 5.61 -15.18 4.49
N SER A 90 6.49 -15.48 5.44
CA SER A 90 6.25 -15.18 6.86
C SER A 90 6.19 -13.67 7.11
N ALA A 91 7.04 -12.88 6.46
CA ALA A 91 6.97 -11.42 6.58
C ALA A 91 5.62 -10.86 6.06
N ILE A 92 5.07 -11.45 4.99
CA ILE A 92 3.75 -11.06 4.48
C ILE A 92 2.65 -11.39 5.50
N GLU A 93 2.69 -12.59 6.11
CA GLU A 93 1.73 -13.00 7.14
C GLU A 93 1.85 -12.11 8.38
N ASP A 94 3.07 -12.00 8.93
CA ASP A 94 3.32 -11.41 10.25
C ASP A 94 3.27 -9.88 10.25
N ILE A 95 3.53 -9.23 9.12
CA ILE A 95 3.51 -7.77 9.02
C ILE A 95 2.30 -7.31 8.22
N ALA A 96 2.25 -7.60 6.90
CA ALA A 96 1.23 -7.03 6.04
C ALA A 96 -0.18 -7.48 6.45
N ILE A 97 -0.41 -8.79 6.55
CA ILE A 97 -1.76 -9.35 6.81
C ILE A 97 -2.22 -8.95 8.21
N ARG A 98 -1.40 -9.16 9.25
CA ARG A 98 -1.79 -8.80 10.64
C ARG A 98 -2.06 -7.31 10.82
N ILE A 99 -1.25 -6.46 10.19
CA ILE A 99 -1.50 -5.01 10.22
C ILE A 99 -2.83 -4.68 9.56
N LEU A 100 -3.11 -5.22 8.38
CA LEU A 100 -4.35 -4.95 7.66
C LEU A 100 -5.59 -5.46 8.42
N GLU A 101 -5.51 -6.63 9.05
CA GLU A 101 -6.59 -7.17 9.88
C GLU A 101 -6.90 -6.27 11.08
N ARG A 102 -5.88 -5.76 11.77
CA ARG A 102 -6.03 -4.79 12.86
C ARG A 102 -6.57 -3.46 12.35
N ALA A 103 -6.04 -2.97 11.24
CA ALA A 103 -6.39 -1.66 10.69
C ALA A 103 -7.87 -1.54 10.30
N VAL A 104 -8.52 -2.63 9.89
CA VAL A 104 -9.98 -2.64 9.63
C VAL A 104 -10.78 -2.23 10.85
N ALA A 105 -10.36 -2.59 12.07
CA ALA A 105 -11.04 -2.20 13.29
C ALA A 105 -10.63 -0.78 13.77
N GLU A 106 -9.35 -0.45 13.71
CA GLU A 106 -8.77 0.63 14.48
C GLU A 106 -8.43 1.90 13.66
N ALA A 107 -8.14 1.77 12.36
CA ALA A 107 -7.67 2.89 11.56
C ALA A 107 -8.80 3.77 10.99
N ASP A 108 -8.49 5.01 10.69
CA ASP A 108 -9.29 5.91 9.85
C ASP A 108 -8.81 5.82 8.39
N LEU A 109 -7.47 5.72 8.19
CA LEU A 109 -6.81 5.54 6.90
C LEU A 109 -5.96 4.26 6.92
N ILE A 110 -6.16 3.40 5.93
CA ILE A 110 -5.35 2.19 5.72
C ILE A 110 -4.43 2.40 4.52
N VAL A 111 -3.13 2.15 4.73
CA VAL A 111 -2.09 2.27 3.70
C VAL A 111 -1.63 0.89 3.25
N ILE A 112 -1.58 0.67 1.94
CA ILE A 112 -1.11 -0.58 1.32
C ILE A 112 -0.12 -0.26 0.20
N ASP A 113 1.16 -0.51 0.42
CA ASP A 113 2.18 -0.30 -0.61
C ASP A 113 3.18 -1.47 -0.63
N GLU A 114 3.01 -2.38 -1.60
CA GLU A 114 2.26 -2.40 -2.85
C GLU A 114 1.30 -3.62 -2.90
N ILE A 115 0.22 -3.54 -3.66
CA ILE A 115 -0.54 -4.71 -4.10
C ILE A 115 0.15 -5.21 -5.38
N GLY A 116 1.12 -6.09 -5.20
CA GLY A 116 2.04 -6.49 -6.24
C GLY A 116 2.35 -7.99 -6.29
N PRO A 117 3.18 -8.42 -7.25
CA PRO A 117 3.44 -9.84 -7.48
C PRO A 117 4.04 -10.58 -6.28
N MET A 118 4.84 -9.92 -5.44
CA MET A 118 5.47 -10.57 -4.28
C MET A 118 4.45 -10.85 -3.18
N GLU A 119 3.63 -9.88 -2.85
CA GLU A 119 2.62 -9.97 -1.81
C GLU A 119 1.51 -10.97 -2.21
N LEU A 120 1.15 -11.02 -3.49
CA LEU A 120 0.16 -11.94 -4.05
C LEU A 120 0.58 -13.42 -4.02
N LEU A 121 1.85 -13.73 -3.74
CA LEU A 121 2.30 -15.11 -3.51
C LEU A 121 1.74 -15.70 -2.22
N HIS A 122 1.39 -14.86 -1.25
CA HIS A 122 0.75 -15.34 -0.02
C HIS A 122 -0.76 -15.44 -0.21
N ARG A 123 -1.30 -16.68 -0.07
CA ARG A 123 -2.72 -17.01 -0.37
C ARG A 123 -3.75 -16.17 0.38
N LYS A 124 -3.43 -15.68 1.58
CA LYS A 124 -4.34 -14.85 2.39
C LYS A 124 -4.27 -13.37 2.05
N PHE A 125 -3.23 -12.91 1.33
CA PHE A 125 -3.01 -11.49 1.12
C PHE A 125 -4.15 -10.83 0.35
N LEU A 126 -4.50 -11.37 -0.82
CA LEU A 126 -5.59 -10.81 -1.63
C LEU A 126 -6.94 -10.82 -0.91
N PRO A 127 -7.40 -11.92 -0.27
CA PRO A 127 -8.61 -11.91 0.55
C PRO A 127 -8.59 -10.85 1.67
N THR A 128 -7.43 -10.63 2.30
CA THR A 128 -7.30 -9.57 3.32
C THR A 128 -7.43 -8.17 2.72
N VAL A 129 -6.82 -7.93 1.56
CA VAL A 129 -6.99 -6.67 0.81
C VAL A 129 -8.46 -6.46 0.45
N GLU A 130 -9.16 -7.48 -0.07
CA GLU A 130 -10.59 -7.40 -0.38
C GLU A 130 -11.43 -7.05 0.86
N LYS A 131 -11.13 -7.63 2.02
CA LYS A 131 -11.77 -7.29 3.30
C LYS A 131 -11.56 -5.83 3.66
N VAL A 132 -10.33 -5.30 3.51
CA VAL A 132 -10.02 -3.88 3.72
C VAL A 132 -10.82 -3.00 2.77
N LEU A 133 -10.85 -3.32 1.48
CA LEU A 133 -11.57 -2.55 0.47
C LEU A 133 -13.11 -2.61 0.64
N ASN A 134 -13.63 -3.62 1.32
CA ASN A 134 -15.05 -3.75 1.64
C ASN A 134 -15.43 -3.14 3.01
N SER A 135 -14.44 -2.70 3.80
CA SER A 135 -14.71 -1.97 5.05
C SER A 135 -15.19 -0.54 4.77
N ASP A 136 -15.53 0.20 5.81
CA ASP A 136 -15.90 1.62 5.74
C ASP A 136 -14.69 2.57 5.75
N LYS A 137 -13.47 2.05 5.79
CA LYS A 137 -12.24 2.83 5.94
C LYS A 137 -11.85 3.56 4.65
N VAL A 138 -11.11 4.66 4.83
CA VAL A 138 -10.42 5.29 3.71
C VAL A 138 -9.15 4.48 3.42
N VAL A 139 -8.90 4.18 2.15
CA VAL A 139 -7.75 3.36 1.73
C VAL A 139 -6.89 4.14 0.73
N LEU A 140 -5.58 4.17 0.97
CA LEU A 140 -4.57 4.64 0.02
C LEU A 140 -3.64 3.48 -0.31
N ALA A 141 -3.69 3.00 -1.55
CA ALA A 141 -2.93 1.84 -1.96
C ALA A 141 -2.14 2.09 -3.25
N THR A 142 -0.97 1.47 -3.37
CA THR A 142 -0.32 1.35 -4.66
C THR A 142 -0.64 0.00 -5.28
N VAL A 143 -0.77 -0.03 -6.60
CA VAL A 143 -1.01 -1.24 -7.36
C VAL A 143 0.01 -1.36 -8.49
N HIS A 144 0.48 -2.57 -8.72
CA HIS A 144 1.47 -2.86 -9.75
C HIS A 144 1.00 -2.37 -11.13
N ILE A 145 1.91 -1.84 -11.96
CA ILE A 145 1.56 -1.23 -13.25
C ILE A 145 0.86 -2.19 -14.22
N ARG A 146 1.13 -3.49 -14.09
CA ARG A 146 0.46 -4.55 -14.87
C ARG A 146 -0.85 -5.04 -14.29
N TYR A 147 -1.51 -4.25 -13.42
CA TYR A 147 -2.79 -4.65 -12.81
C TYR A 147 -3.87 -5.04 -13.84
N ARG A 148 -3.79 -4.51 -15.06
CA ARG A 148 -4.72 -4.84 -16.15
C ARG A 148 -4.55 -6.26 -16.70
N GLU A 149 -3.37 -6.86 -16.53
CA GLU A 149 -3.06 -8.23 -16.96
C GLU A 149 -3.57 -9.28 -15.94
N ASP A 150 -3.99 -8.87 -14.75
CA ASP A 150 -4.56 -9.72 -13.70
C ASP A 150 -6.00 -9.30 -13.41
N ASP A 151 -6.97 -10.13 -13.79
CA ASP A 151 -8.40 -9.85 -13.62
C ASP A 151 -8.80 -9.58 -12.17
N ARG A 152 -8.08 -10.14 -11.20
CA ARG A 152 -8.30 -9.91 -9.77
C ARG A 152 -7.96 -8.48 -9.41
N LEU A 153 -6.77 -8.00 -9.80
CA LEU A 153 -6.32 -6.63 -9.54
C LEU A 153 -7.15 -5.61 -10.32
N ARG A 154 -7.49 -5.92 -11.58
CA ARG A 154 -8.36 -5.06 -12.38
C ARG A 154 -9.70 -4.80 -11.69
N ARG A 155 -10.35 -5.85 -11.16
CA ARG A 155 -11.62 -5.71 -10.42
C ARG A 155 -11.51 -4.86 -9.15
N LEU A 156 -10.37 -4.92 -8.44
CA LEU A 156 -10.14 -4.06 -7.29
C LEU A 156 -10.08 -2.59 -7.69
N VAL A 157 -9.39 -2.30 -8.79
CA VAL A 157 -9.15 -0.93 -9.27
C VAL A 157 -10.39 -0.31 -9.91
N GLU A 158 -11.20 -1.11 -10.62
CA GLU A 158 -12.42 -0.67 -11.33
C GLU A 158 -13.66 -0.54 -10.44
N ARG A 159 -13.49 -0.57 -9.13
CA ARG A 159 -14.59 -0.38 -8.17
C ARG A 159 -15.19 1.03 -8.30
N PRO A 160 -16.52 1.18 -8.16
CA PRO A 160 -17.19 2.48 -8.29
C PRO A 160 -16.81 3.48 -7.18
N ASP A 161 -16.34 3.00 -6.01
CA ASP A 161 -15.87 3.79 -4.88
C ASP A 161 -14.36 4.06 -4.90
N ALA A 162 -13.67 3.65 -5.98
CA ALA A 162 -12.23 3.85 -6.16
C ALA A 162 -11.91 5.00 -7.12
N LEU A 163 -10.73 5.58 -6.93
CA LEU A 163 -10.06 6.50 -7.84
C LEU A 163 -8.66 5.96 -8.13
N LEU A 164 -8.36 5.74 -9.40
CA LEU A 164 -7.01 5.39 -9.85
C LEU A 164 -6.28 6.64 -10.35
N VAL A 165 -5.04 6.79 -9.89
CA VAL A 165 -4.10 7.82 -10.35
C VAL A 165 -2.87 7.15 -10.95
N GLU A 166 -2.50 7.47 -12.17
CA GLU A 166 -1.23 7.07 -12.75
C GLU A 166 -0.15 8.13 -12.48
N LEU A 167 0.89 7.71 -11.75
CA LEU A 167 2.02 8.57 -11.40
C LEU A 167 3.09 8.49 -12.48
N THR A 168 3.53 9.67 -12.93
CA THR A 168 4.64 9.84 -13.87
C THR A 168 5.69 10.80 -13.32
N VAL A 169 6.88 10.84 -13.92
CA VAL A 169 7.93 11.80 -13.53
C VAL A 169 7.43 13.24 -13.68
N GLN A 170 6.64 13.53 -14.72
CA GLN A 170 6.13 14.86 -15.02
C GLN A 170 5.05 15.33 -14.03
N ASN A 171 4.19 14.41 -13.54
CA ASN A 171 3.06 14.77 -12.71
C ASN A 171 3.24 14.55 -11.20
N ARG A 172 4.28 13.85 -10.75
CA ARG A 172 4.42 13.35 -9.37
C ARG A 172 4.31 14.44 -8.29
N ASN A 173 4.81 15.65 -8.55
CA ASN A 173 4.75 16.75 -7.58
C ASN A 173 3.32 17.29 -7.43
N ASN A 174 2.60 17.43 -8.54
CA ASN A 174 1.21 17.88 -8.54
C ASN A 174 0.27 16.78 -7.99
N MET A 175 0.51 15.52 -8.37
CA MET A 175 -0.29 14.40 -7.90
C MET A 175 -0.22 14.20 -6.38
N TYR A 176 0.89 14.52 -5.74
CA TYR A 176 0.98 14.49 -4.28
C TYR A 176 -0.10 15.39 -3.64
N GLN A 177 -0.26 16.63 -4.11
CA GLN A 177 -1.26 17.57 -3.57
C GLN A 177 -2.69 17.08 -3.84
N ILE A 178 -2.93 16.57 -5.03
CA ILE A 178 -4.26 16.06 -5.44
C ILE A 178 -4.64 14.83 -4.60
N VAL A 179 -3.75 13.85 -4.47
CA VAL A 179 -4.02 12.62 -3.71
C VAL A 179 -4.20 12.95 -2.22
N LYS A 180 -3.30 13.77 -1.64
CA LYS A 180 -3.43 14.22 -0.25
C LYS A 180 -4.77 14.90 0.00
N HIS A 181 -5.16 15.85 -0.86
CA HIS A 181 -6.43 16.55 -0.73
C HIS A 181 -7.63 15.59 -0.77
N ASN A 182 -7.68 14.71 -1.75
CA ASN A 182 -8.77 13.74 -1.91
C ASN A 182 -8.89 12.78 -0.71
N VAL A 183 -7.77 12.24 -0.24
CA VAL A 183 -7.73 11.38 0.95
C VAL A 183 -8.22 12.15 2.19
N GLU A 184 -7.75 13.37 2.40
CA GLU A 184 -8.18 14.18 3.55
C GLU A 184 -9.67 14.55 3.48
N GLN A 185 -10.22 14.84 2.30
CA GLN A 185 -11.66 15.08 2.13
C GLN A 185 -12.49 13.83 2.43
N ALA A 186 -12.03 12.66 1.99
CA ALA A 186 -12.69 11.39 2.32
C ALA A 186 -12.71 11.14 3.83
N LEU A 187 -11.58 11.37 4.52
CA LEU A 187 -11.46 11.22 5.99
C LEU A 187 -12.39 12.19 6.75
N LYS A 188 -12.40 13.47 6.36
CA LYS A 188 -13.30 14.48 6.96
C LYS A 188 -14.76 14.09 6.81
N SER A 189 -15.10 13.59 5.66
CA SER A 189 -16.45 13.21 5.33
C SER A 189 -16.88 11.91 6.04
N LEU A 190 -15.96 10.94 6.29
CA LEU A 190 -16.21 9.75 7.10
C LEU A 190 -16.53 10.13 8.55
N ARG A 191 -15.74 11.01 9.17
CA ARG A 191 -15.99 11.48 10.55
C ARG A 191 -17.34 12.17 10.71
N ARG A 192 -17.79 12.94 9.71
CA ARG A 192 -19.12 13.60 9.75
C ARG A 192 -20.29 12.61 9.69
N SER A 193 -20.10 11.45 9.08
CA SER A 193 -21.15 10.43 9.01
C SER A 193 -21.23 9.54 10.25
N MET A 194 -20.24 9.62 11.13
CA MET A 194 -20.17 8.86 12.39
C MET A 194 -20.53 9.72 13.62
N ALA A 195 -20.61 11.04 13.46
CA ALA A 195 -21.03 12.01 14.48
C ALA A 195 -22.52 12.32 14.39
#